data_2dba2e1fa8d967b6550cab156a96fa6e
#
_entry.id   2dba2e1fa8d967b6550cab156a96fa6e
#
_cell.length_a   1.000
_cell.length_b   1.000
_cell.length_c   1.000
_cell.angle_alpha   90.00
_cell.angle_beta   90.00
_cell.angle_gamma   90.00
#
_symmetry.space_group_name_H-M   'P 1'
#
loop_
_entity.id
_entity.type
_entity.pdbx_description
1 polymer ?
#
loop_
_entity_poly.entity_id
_entity_poly.type
_entity_poly.pdbx_seq_one_letter_code
_entity_poly.pdbx_strand_id
1 'polypeptide(L)' 'MKVGDLVSSNGYLAIVICVNAYETLIKWLDDGIVEDADNYGTSLEVSSASR' A
#
# COMPACT_ATOMS: atom_id res chain seq x y z
N MET A 1 -0.83 8.85 2.67
CA MET A 1 -0.99 7.38 2.87
C MET A 1 -0.85 7.08 4.34
N LYS A 2 -1.76 6.31 4.90
CA LYS A 2 -1.75 6.02 6.32
C LYS A 2 -2.23 4.59 6.55
N VAL A 3 -1.96 4.07 7.73
CA VAL A 3 -2.35 2.69 8.10
C VAL A 3 -3.85 2.51 7.91
N GLY A 4 -4.22 1.44 7.21
CA GLY A 4 -5.60 1.13 6.91
C GLY A 4 -6.06 1.59 5.54
N ASP A 5 -5.29 2.43 4.85
CA ASP A 5 -5.63 2.83 3.50
C ASP A 5 -5.48 1.67 2.54
N LEU A 6 -6.38 1.60 1.56
CA LEU A 6 -6.24 0.65 0.46
C LEU A 6 -5.51 1.31 -0.69
N VAL A 7 -4.57 0.57 -1.25
CA VAL A 7 -3.79 1.04 -2.40
C VAL A 7 -3.85 -0.02 -3.48
N SER A 8 -3.56 0.40 -4.70
CA SER A 8 -3.58 -0.52 -5.82
C SER A 8 -2.42 -0.26 -6.77
N SER A 9 -1.99 -1.31 -7.46
CA SER A 9 -0.99 -1.22 -8.50
C SER A 9 -1.24 -2.36 -9.48
N ASN A 10 -1.34 -2.04 -10.76
CA ASN A 10 -1.54 -3.04 -11.82
C ASN A 10 -2.75 -3.94 -11.58
N GLY A 11 -3.80 -3.40 -10.96
CA GLY A 11 -5.01 -4.18 -10.71
C GLY A 11 -4.98 -5.00 -9.44
N TYR A 12 -3.89 -4.97 -8.69
CA TYR A 12 -3.80 -5.66 -7.41
C TYR A 12 -4.04 -4.69 -6.26
N LEU A 13 -4.66 -5.19 -5.20
CA LEU A 13 -4.96 -4.39 -4.02
C LEU A 13 -4.06 -4.76 -2.87
N ALA A 14 -3.70 -3.75 -2.09
CA ALA A 14 -2.93 -3.94 -0.86
C ALA A 14 -3.46 -3.01 0.21
N ILE A 15 -3.13 -3.31 1.45
CA ILE A 15 -3.49 -2.45 2.58
C ILE A 15 -2.21 -1.94 3.23
N VAL A 16 -2.24 -0.67 3.62
CA VAL A 16 -1.11 -0.06 4.32
C VAL A 16 -1.13 -0.56 5.76
N ILE A 17 -0.04 -1.17 6.20
CA ILE A 17 0.04 -1.76 7.53
C ILE A 17 1.02 -1.04 8.46
N CYS A 18 1.91 -0.23 7.90
CA CYS A 18 2.88 0.50 8.72
C CYS A 18 3.33 1.74 7.97
N VAL A 19 3.36 2.87 8.66
CA VAL A 19 3.88 4.12 8.12
C VAL A 19 4.80 4.74 9.17
N ASN A 20 6.02 5.05 8.79
CA ASN A 20 6.93 5.75 9.68
C ASN A 20 7.82 6.69 8.87
N ALA A 21 8.80 7.31 9.53
CA ALA A 21 9.65 8.31 8.88
C ALA A 21 10.53 7.73 7.78
N TYR A 22 10.72 6.43 7.78
CA TYR A 22 11.68 5.79 6.88
C TYR A 22 11.03 4.94 5.82
N GLU A 23 9.82 4.45 6.06
CA GLU A 23 9.22 3.51 5.14
C GLU A 23 7.71 3.44 5.30
N THR A 24 7.06 2.97 4.27
CA THR A 24 5.64 2.64 4.28
C THR A 24 5.53 1.20 3.83
N LEU A 25 4.94 0.35 4.67
CA LEU A 25 4.78 -1.06 4.35
C LEU A 25 3.35 -1.36 3.96
N ILE A 26 3.21 -2.16 2.93
CA ILE A 26 1.91 -2.59 2.44
C ILE A 26 1.86 -4.11 2.43
N LYS A 27 0.67 -4.64 2.59
CA LYS A 27 0.44 -6.08 2.52
C LYS A 27 -0.53 -6.35 1.39
N TRP A 28 -0.09 -7.14 0.41
CA TRP A 28 -0.92 -7.48 -0.73
C TRP A 28 -2.03 -8.42 -0.29
N LEU A 29 -3.26 -8.10 -0.69
CA LEU A 29 -4.42 -8.89 -0.28
C LEU A 29 -4.51 -10.22 -1.00
N ASP A 30 -3.87 -10.32 -2.16
CA ASP A 30 -3.92 -11.52 -2.97
C ASP A 30 -3.13 -12.67 -2.33
N ASP A 31 -1.88 -12.41 -1.95
CA ASP A 31 -1.00 -13.46 -1.43
C ASP A 31 -0.48 -13.18 -0.03
N GLY A 32 -0.79 -12.03 0.54
CA GLY A 32 -0.36 -11.69 1.89
C GLY A 32 1.09 -11.27 2.02
N ILE A 33 1.76 -11.03 0.92
CA ILE A 33 3.16 -10.61 0.96
C ILE A 33 3.25 -9.16 1.41
N VAL A 34 4.20 -8.87 2.29
CA VAL A 34 4.46 -7.52 2.77
C VAL A 34 5.64 -6.95 2.02
N GLU A 35 5.46 -5.73 1.49
CA GLU A 35 6.50 -5.07 0.72
C GLU A 35 6.54 -3.59 1.06
N ASP A 36 7.67 -2.95 0.74
CA ASP A 36 7.83 -1.52 0.92
C ASP A 36 7.14 -0.80 -0.24
N ALA A 37 6.26 0.14 0.08
CA ALA A 37 5.54 0.89 -0.94
C ALA A 37 6.46 1.68 -1.86
N ASP A 38 7.63 2.08 -1.39
CA ASP A 38 8.58 2.82 -2.21
C ASP A 38 9.09 2.02 -3.40
N ASN A 39 9.01 0.68 -3.34
CA ASN A 39 9.41 -0.15 -4.47
C ASN A 39 8.54 0.07 -5.69
N TYR A 40 7.37 0.64 -5.53
CA TYR A 40 6.41 0.82 -6.61
C TYR A 40 6.37 2.26 -7.13
N GLY A 41 6.98 3.19 -6.37
CA GLY A 41 7.05 4.56 -6.81
C GLY A 41 5.67 5.15 -7.09
N THR A 42 5.51 5.75 -8.25
CA THR A 42 4.27 6.40 -8.62
C THR A 42 3.20 5.44 -9.18
N SER A 43 3.53 4.17 -9.33
CA SER A 43 2.55 3.21 -9.85
C SER A 43 1.53 2.80 -8.80
N LEU A 44 1.77 3.13 -7.54
CA LEU A 44 0.88 2.78 -6.46
C LEU A 44 -0.12 3.91 -6.22
N GLU A 45 -1.41 3.59 -6.22
CA GLU A 45 -2.46 4.58 -6.05
C GLU A 45 -3.31 4.28 -4.83
N VAL A 46 -3.66 5.32 -4.08
CA VAL A 46 -4.55 5.18 -2.94
C VAL A 46 -5.98 5.11 -3.47
N SER A 47 -6.67 4.00 -3.20
CA SER A 47 -7.97 3.75 -3.81
C SER A 47 -9.14 3.93 -2.84
N SER A 48 -8.90 4.08 -1.55
CA SER A 48 -10.00 4.18 -0.59
C SER A 48 -9.82 5.30 0.40
N ALA A 49 -9.03 6.28 0.08
CA ALA A 49 -8.72 7.37 1.01
C ALA A 49 -9.92 8.22 1.35
N SER A 50 -10.96 8.17 0.56
CA SER A 50 -12.14 8.99 0.76
C SER A 50 -12.99 8.55 1.94
N ARG A 51 -12.70 7.47 2.53
CA ARG A 51 -13.45 6.97 3.67
C ARG A 51 -13.01 7.62 5.00
#